data_31be564584b27b3855b5cefcf15e1a6b
#
_entry.id   31be564584b27b3855b5cefcf15e1a6b
#
_cell.length_a   1.000
_cell.length_b   1.000
_cell.length_c   1.000
_cell.angle_alpha   90.00
_cell.angle_beta   90.00
_cell.angle_gamma   90.00
#
_symmetry.space_group_name_H-M   'P 1'
#
loop_
_entity.id
_entity.type
_entity.pdbx_description
1 polymer ?
#
loop_
_entity_poly.entity_id
_entity_poly.type
_entity_poly.pdbx_seq_one_letter_code
_entity_poly.pdbx_strand_id
1 'polypeptide(L)'
;MTHDTATHVVDPAETLAGYEVWFLTGSQGLYGEETLRQVESQSKHVHETLAPHVPVKLVWKPVLKDADGIRRALIEASADDKVIGVTTWMHTFSPAKMWIGGLQALTKPLLHLHTQANVTLPWADIDFDFMNLNQAAHGDREFGYALARLGVRHATAVGHVSDPRVQQRVANWTRAAAGAAAVRELKLTRFGDNMRYVAVTEGDKTEAEIELGVQVNTWAVNELAEAVASAEADTAAVDALVATYQQDYDVDPSLRDDGDRHQSLRDGAAIEIGLRTLLAQNGSAAFTTNFEDLGTLKQLPGLAVQRLMADGYGFGAEGDWKTAVLVRAMNVAGAGLPGGASLMEDYTYDLTPGAEKILGAHMLEVSPTLTTTKPTLEIHPLGIGGKDDPVRLVFTADAGEAVVVALSDTRDGFRLTANVVDVVPPTAALPKLPVGRAVWEPRPSFPVAAEAWLTAGAAHHTVMTTAVGLQVVEDFATMVGTEFLVIDEHTTERGFRDELRLQQTWHRLDRGF
;
A
#
# COMPACT_ATOMS: atom_id res chain seq x y z
N MET A 1 -10.73 -2.22 -33.26
CA MET A 1 -9.44 -2.09 -32.55
C MET A 1 -9.37 -3.28 -31.61
N THR A 2 -8.47 -4.22 -31.87
CA THR A 2 -8.27 -5.37 -30.99
C THR A 2 -7.56 -4.84 -29.74
N HIS A 3 -8.30 -4.69 -28.65
CA HIS A 3 -7.71 -4.49 -27.35
C HIS A 3 -6.89 -5.75 -27.02
N ASP A 4 -5.60 -5.56 -26.91
CA ASP A 4 -4.70 -6.53 -26.29
C ASP A 4 -5.19 -6.69 -24.84
N THR A 5 -5.84 -7.81 -24.55
CA THR A 5 -6.29 -8.16 -23.21
C THR A 5 -5.06 -8.60 -22.41
N ALA A 6 -4.23 -7.65 -22.01
CA ALA A 6 -3.36 -7.87 -20.87
C ALA A 6 -4.27 -8.32 -19.72
N THR A 7 -4.04 -9.49 -19.18
CA THR A 7 -4.82 -10.06 -18.08
C THR A 7 -4.85 -9.05 -16.94
N HIS A 8 -6.05 -8.51 -16.65
CA HIS A 8 -6.24 -7.56 -15.56
C HIS A 8 -6.04 -8.30 -14.23
N VAL A 9 -4.86 -8.12 -13.64
CA VAL A 9 -4.47 -8.75 -12.37
C VAL A 9 -4.86 -7.83 -11.22
N VAL A 10 -5.81 -8.26 -10.40
CA VAL A 10 -6.23 -7.53 -9.19
C VAL A 10 -5.76 -8.21 -7.92
N ASP A 11 -5.67 -9.53 -7.90
CA ASP A 11 -5.16 -10.29 -6.76
C ASP A 11 -3.78 -9.72 -6.34
N PRO A 12 -3.65 -9.25 -5.08
CA PRO A 12 -2.41 -8.66 -4.59
C PRO A 12 -1.23 -9.65 -4.63
N ALA A 13 -1.46 -10.93 -4.41
CA ALA A 13 -0.41 -11.95 -4.44
C ALA A 13 0.09 -12.21 -5.87
N GLU A 14 -0.82 -12.25 -6.85
CA GLU A 14 -0.44 -12.35 -8.27
C GLU A 14 0.29 -11.08 -8.74
N THR A 15 -0.18 -9.90 -8.32
CA THR A 15 0.48 -8.62 -8.59
C THR A 15 1.91 -8.64 -8.05
N LEU A 16 2.09 -9.06 -6.79
CA LEU A 16 3.39 -9.14 -6.14
C LEU A 16 4.31 -10.16 -6.84
N ALA A 17 3.79 -11.31 -7.25
CA ALA A 17 4.55 -12.33 -7.97
C ALA A 17 5.01 -11.89 -9.37
N GLY A 18 4.36 -10.89 -9.96
CA GLY A 18 4.74 -10.28 -11.24
C GLY A 18 5.96 -9.37 -11.17
N TYR A 19 6.37 -8.93 -9.98
CA TYR A 19 7.42 -7.95 -9.77
C TYR A 19 8.80 -8.56 -9.51
N GLU A 20 9.84 -7.79 -9.85
CA GLU A 20 11.25 -8.13 -9.62
C GLU A 20 11.98 -6.96 -8.93
N VAL A 21 12.95 -7.31 -8.08
CA VAL A 21 13.98 -6.37 -7.58
C VAL A 21 15.33 -6.86 -8.09
N TRP A 22 16.13 -5.97 -8.69
CA TRP A 22 17.46 -6.33 -9.15
C TRP A 22 18.50 -6.15 -8.05
N PHE A 23 19.34 -7.17 -7.87
CA PHE A 23 20.46 -7.14 -6.94
C PHE A 23 21.76 -6.83 -7.72
N LEU A 24 22.32 -5.65 -7.44
CA LEU A 24 23.46 -5.07 -8.16
C LEU A 24 24.68 -5.00 -7.23
N THR A 25 25.77 -5.65 -7.62
CA THR A 25 27.02 -5.62 -6.86
C THR A 25 28.07 -4.82 -7.61
N GLY A 26 28.66 -3.83 -6.94
CA GLY A 26 29.73 -3.00 -7.47
C GLY A 26 31.14 -3.56 -7.14
N SER A 27 32.04 -3.46 -8.11
CA SER A 27 33.48 -3.72 -7.99
C SER A 27 34.23 -2.87 -9.01
N GLN A 28 35.48 -3.19 -9.30
CA GLN A 28 36.26 -2.57 -10.37
C GLN A 28 37.26 -3.55 -11.01
N GLY A 29 37.59 -3.31 -12.28
CA GLY A 29 38.51 -4.18 -13.03
C GLY A 29 39.96 -4.22 -12.50
N LEU A 30 40.34 -3.26 -11.65
CA LEU A 30 41.70 -3.17 -11.08
C LEU A 30 42.08 -4.39 -10.24
N TYR A 31 41.13 -5.10 -9.64
CA TYR A 31 41.39 -6.22 -8.75
C TYR A 31 41.82 -7.51 -9.45
N GLY A 32 41.73 -7.59 -10.77
CA GLY A 32 42.08 -8.78 -11.57
C GLY A 32 40.99 -9.87 -11.55
N GLU A 33 41.15 -10.85 -12.42
CA GLU A 33 40.11 -11.86 -12.67
C GLU A 33 39.83 -12.79 -11.49
N GLU A 34 40.87 -13.16 -10.71
CA GLU A 34 40.71 -14.08 -9.56
C GLU A 34 39.86 -13.43 -8.47
N THR A 35 40.20 -12.21 -8.07
CA THR A 35 39.42 -11.45 -7.08
C THR A 35 37.99 -11.22 -7.57
N LEU A 36 37.80 -10.88 -8.84
CA LEU A 36 36.47 -10.69 -9.41
C LEU A 36 35.62 -11.98 -9.43
N ARG A 37 36.22 -13.17 -9.59
CA ARG A 37 35.51 -14.45 -9.41
C ARG A 37 35.06 -14.67 -7.96
N GLN A 38 35.90 -14.32 -7.00
CA GLN A 38 35.52 -14.37 -5.58
C GLN A 38 34.40 -13.39 -5.27
N VAL A 39 34.47 -12.16 -5.77
CA VAL A 39 33.39 -11.16 -5.64
C VAL A 39 32.08 -11.70 -6.20
N GLU A 40 32.12 -12.31 -7.39
CA GLU A 40 30.92 -12.91 -8.00
C GLU A 40 30.33 -14.03 -7.13
N SER A 41 31.18 -14.93 -6.63
CA SER A 41 30.75 -16.03 -5.76
C SER A 41 30.12 -15.53 -4.48
N GLN A 42 30.73 -14.55 -3.82
CA GLN A 42 30.23 -13.97 -2.60
C GLN A 42 28.95 -13.16 -2.84
N SER A 43 28.88 -12.47 -3.97
CA SER A 43 27.66 -11.76 -4.40
C SER A 43 26.47 -12.69 -4.60
N LYS A 44 26.69 -13.82 -5.24
CA LYS A 44 25.66 -14.86 -5.40
C LYS A 44 25.24 -15.42 -4.05
N HIS A 45 26.17 -15.67 -3.13
CA HIS A 45 25.86 -16.15 -1.79
C HIS A 45 25.01 -15.15 -0.98
N VAL A 46 25.34 -13.86 -1.03
CA VAL A 46 24.53 -12.81 -0.38
C VAL A 46 23.13 -12.75 -0.97
N HIS A 47 23.03 -12.80 -2.29
CA HIS A 47 21.73 -12.85 -3.00
C HIS A 47 20.92 -14.09 -2.58
N GLU A 48 21.53 -15.30 -2.62
CA GLU A 48 20.86 -16.56 -2.24
C GLU A 48 20.39 -16.57 -0.79
N THR A 49 21.11 -15.88 0.10
CA THR A 49 20.73 -15.73 1.51
C THR A 49 19.53 -14.81 1.68
N LEU A 50 19.44 -13.73 0.89
CA LEU A 50 18.34 -12.76 0.97
C LEU A 50 17.09 -13.20 0.22
N ALA A 51 17.24 -13.86 -0.93
CA ALA A 51 16.14 -14.15 -1.84
C ALA A 51 14.92 -14.86 -1.18
N PRO A 52 15.08 -15.83 -0.25
CA PRO A 52 13.96 -16.47 0.43
C PRO A 52 13.14 -15.54 1.33
N HIS A 53 13.69 -14.39 1.72
CA HIS A 53 13.08 -13.42 2.63
C HIS A 53 12.45 -12.22 1.91
N VAL A 54 12.67 -12.09 0.60
CA VAL A 54 12.15 -11.01 -0.23
C VAL A 54 10.80 -11.44 -0.84
N PRO A 55 9.74 -10.63 -0.73
CA PRO A 55 8.39 -11.04 -1.15
C PRO A 55 8.19 -11.07 -2.68
N VAL A 56 9.14 -10.58 -3.45
CA VAL A 56 9.16 -10.61 -4.92
C VAL A 56 10.41 -11.35 -5.41
N LYS A 57 10.50 -11.61 -6.69
CA LYS A 57 11.71 -12.22 -7.27
C LYS A 57 12.91 -11.28 -7.15
N LEU A 58 13.90 -11.65 -6.34
CA LEU A 58 15.20 -10.98 -6.30
C LEU A 58 16.06 -11.52 -7.45
N VAL A 59 16.47 -10.65 -8.36
CA VAL A 59 17.23 -11.04 -9.57
C VAL A 59 18.68 -10.61 -9.42
N TRP A 60 19.58 -11.59 -9.29
CA TRP A 60 21.00 -11.32 -9.31
C TRP A 60 21.47 -10.85 -10.69
N LYS A 61 22.28 -9.79 -10.74
CA LYS A 61 22.91 -9.29 -11.97
C LYS A 61 24.44 -9.49 -11.90
N PRO A 62 25.11 -9.68 -13.02
CA PRO A 62 26.57 -9.77 -13.07
C PRO A 62 27.24 -8.56 -12.39
N VAL A 63 28.39 -8.82 -11.75
CA VAL A 63 29.15 -7.79 -11.04
C VAL A 63 29.50 -6.62 -11.96
N LEU A 64 29.15 -5.41 -11.54
CA LEU A 64 29.34 -4.17 -12.28
C LEU A 64 30.74 -3.60 -11.99
N LYS A 65 31.55 -3.38 -13.04
CA LYS A 65 32.98 -3.10 -12.93
C LYS A 65 33.43 -1.79 -13.59
N ASP A 66 32.54 -1.15 -14.34
CA ASP A 66 32.84 0.06 -15.09
C ASP A 66 31.60 0.94 -15.24
N ALA A 67 31.81 2.21 -15.56
CA ALA A 67 30.76 3.23 -15.64
C ALA A 67 29.70 2.94 -16.73
N ASP A 68 30.10 2.35 -17.85
CA ASP A 68 29.19 2.07 -18.95
C ASP A 68 28.28 0.88 -18.62
N GLY A 69 28.81 -0.17 -18.00
CA GLY A 69 28.06 -1.33 -17.52
C GLY A 69 27.04 -0.93 -16.44
N ILE A 70 27.48 -0.11 -15.48
CA ILE A 70 26.61 0.42 -14.42
C ILE A 70 25.47 1.26 -15.04
N ARG A 71 25.81 2.18 -15.92
CA ARG A 71 24.81 3.04 -16.56
C ARG A 71 23.79 2.24 -17.36
N ARG A 72 24.22 1.25 -18.15
CA ARG A 72 23.31 0.37 -18.89
C ARG A 72 22.38 -0.40 -17.97
N ALA A 73 22.90 -1.03 -16.92
CA ALA A 73 22.09 -1.79 -15.97
C ALA A 73 21.00 -0.95 -15.30
N LEU A 74 21.30 0.31 -14.91
CA LEU A 74 20.32 1.20 -14.26
C LEU A 74 19.30 1.77 -15.26
N ILE A 75 19.68 2.00 -16.54
CA ILE A 75 18.72 2.34 -17.59
C ILE A 75 17.80 1.16 -17.90
N GLU A 76 18.33 -0.05 -18.02
CA GLU A 76 17.54 -1.25 -18.26
C GLU A 76 16.57 -1.51 -17.11
N ALA A 77 17.01 -1.35 -15.85
CA ALA A 77 16.13 -1.45 -14.68
C ALA A 77 15.00 -0.41 -14.71
N SER A 78 15.31 0.81 -15.16
CA SER A 78 14.31 1.88 -15.27
C SER A 78 13.26 1.63 -16.36
N ALA A 79 13.66 0.95 -17.45
CA ALA A 79 12.82 0.67 -18.60
C ALA A 79 11.98 -0.61 -18.49
N ASP A 80 12.32 -1.51 -17.57
CA ASP A 80 11.61 -2.77 -17.37
C ASP A 80 10.47 -2.58 -16.37
N ASP A 81 9.22 -2.75 -16.81
CA ASP A 81 8.02 -2.56 -15.98
C ASP A 81 7.93 -3.58 -14.84
N LYS A 82 8.54 -4.75 -14.96
CA LYS A 82 8.59 -5.75 -13.87
C LYS A 82 9.51 -5.35 -12.74
N VAL A 83 10.51 -4.50 -13.02
CA VAL A 83 11.48 -4.06 -12.03
C VAL A 83 10.90 -2.93 -11.21
N ILE A 84 10.62 -3.21 -9.94
CA ILE A 84 10.05 -2.23 -9.00
C ILE A 84 11.11 -1.49 -8.18
N GLY A 85 12.35 -1.94 -8.22
CA GLY A 85 13.45 -1.30 -7.52
C GLY A 85 14.78 -2.02 -7.70
N VAL A 86 15.85 -1.41 -7.22
CA VAL A 86 17.20 -1.97 -7.25
C VAL A 86 17.81 -1.99 -5.86
N THR A 87 18.48 -3.09 -5.50
CA THR A 87 19.32 -3.20 -4.31
C THR A 87 20.78 -3.13 -4.74
N THR A 88 21.57 -2.22 -4.15
CA THR A 88 22.96 -2.01 -4.48
C THR A 88 23.87 -2.37 -3.31
N TRP A 89 25.01 -3.02 -3.60
CA TRP A 89 26.04 -3.38 -2.64
C TRP A 89 27.44 -3.11 -3.20
N MET A 90 28.24 -2.31 -2.48
CA MET A 90 29.64 -2.03 -2.82
C MET A 90 30.55 -3.03 -2.10
N HIS A 91 30.69 -4.24 -2.63
CA HIS A 91 31.36 -5.36 -2.00
C HIS A 91 32.86 -5.13 -1.81
N THR A 92 33.58 -4.79 -2.89
CA THR A 92 34.93 -4.22 -2.88
C THR A 92 34.83 -2.71 -3.04
N PHE A 93 35.95 -2.01 -3.11
CA PHE A 93 35.90 -0.60 -3.48
C PHE A 93 35.45 -0.47 -4.95
N SER A 94 34.19 -0.13 -5.11
CA SER A 94 33.61 0.28 -6.39
C SER A 94 33.57 1.80 -6.43
N PRO A 95 34.45 2.48 -7.19
CA PRO A 95 34.52 3.94 -7.17
C PRO A 95 33.16 4.57 -7.47
N ALA A 96 32.62 5.35 -6.54
CA ALA A 96 31.27 5.89 -6.65
C ALA A 96 31.10 6.83 -7.84
N LYS A 97 32.17 7.42 -8.34
CA LYS A 97 32.16 8.22 -9.57
C LYS A 97 31.68 7.44 -10.80
N MET A 98 31.88 6.12 -10.84
CA MET A 98 31.38 5.27 -11.94
C MET A 98 29.85 5.14 -11.93
N TRP A 99 29.21 5.35 -10.78
CA TRP A 99 27.76 5.21 -10.61
C TRP A 99 26.97 6.45 -10.98
N ILE A 100 27.60 7.64 -11.03
CA ILE A 100 26.92 8.93 -11.21
C ILE A 100 26.00 8.91 -12.44
N GLY A 101 26.50 8.54 -13.60
CA GLY A 101 25.70 8.56 -14.84
C GLY A 101 24.54 7.57 -14.86
N GLY A 102 24.67 6.46 -14.13
CA GLY A 102 23.58 5.49 -13.95
C GLY A 102 22.54 5.97 -12.93
N LEU A 103 22.99 6.49 -11.79
CA LEU A 103 22.11 7.02 -10.73
C LEU A 103 21.26 8.20 -11.22
N GLN A 104 21.81 9.06 -12.09
CA GLN A 104 21.05 10.16 -12.70
C GLN A 104 19.98 9.67 -13.68
N ALA A 105 20.13 8.47 -14.24
CA ALA A 105 19.16 7.87 -15.16
C ALA A 105 18.17 6.92 -14.46
N LEU A 106 18.40 6.61 -13.19
CA LEU A 106 17.54 5.69 -12.44
C LEU A 106 16.23 6.38 -12.05
N THR A 107 15.10 5.77 -12.42
CA THR A 107 13.74 6.21 -12.06
C THR A 107 13.03 5.27 -11.07
N LYS A 108 13.71 4.19 -10.69
CA LYS A 108 13.17 3.19 -9.75
C LYS A 108 13.70 3.41 -8.33
N PRO A 109 12.95 3.01 -7.29
CA PRO A 109 13.44 3.01 -5.91
C PRO A 109 14.78 2.31 -5.73
N LEU A 110 15.63 2.83 -4.85
CA LEU A 110 16.94 2.28 -4.53
C LEU A 110 17.04 1.90 -3.07
N LEU A 111 17.49 0.66 -2.80
CA LEU A 111 17.94 0.21 -1.48
C LEU A 111 19.46 0.06 -1.49
N HIS A 112 20.14 0.76 -0.60
CA HIS A 112 21.57 0.59 -0.37
C HIS A 112 21.78 -0.46 0.72
N LEU A 113 22.26 -1.64 0.36
CA LEU A 113 22.62 -2.70 1.29
C LEU A 113 24.07 -2.49 1.76
N HIS A 114 24.26 -2.19 3.04
CA HIS A 114 25.56 -2.05 3.66
C HIS A 114 25.89 -3.31 4.46
N THR A 115 26.63 -4.23 3.82
CA THR A 115 26.97 -5.55 4.37
C THR A 115 28.38 -5.98 3.97
N GLN A 116 28.82 -7.09 4.54
CA GLN A 116 30.03 -7.81 4.11
C GLN A 116 29.71 -9.28 3.84
N ALA A 117 30.60 -9.98 3.12
CA ALA A 117 30.42 -11.40 2.85
C ALA A 117 30.64 -12.26 4.09
N ASN A 118 31.46 -11.81 5.03
CA ASN A 118 31.80 -12.50 6.28
C ASN A 118 31.10 -11.86 7.50
N VAL A 119 30.74 -12.69 8.48
CA VAL A 119 30.17 -12.22 9.76
C VAL A 119 31.26 -11.72 10.71
N THR A 120 32.39 -12.41 10.75
CA THR A 120 33.51 -12.14 11.66
C THR A 120 34.78 -11.90 10.90
N LEU A 121 35.70 -11.12 11.48
CA LEU A 121 37.03 -10.95 10.93
C LEU A 121 37.95 -12.12 11.35
N PRO A 122 38.82 -12.62 10.46
CA PRO A 122 39.83 -13.59 10.81
C PRO A 122 41.01 -12.92 11.53
N TRP A 123 40.82 -12.48 12.77
CA TRP A 123 41.70 -11.59 13.52
C TRP A 123 43.19 -12.01 13.55
N ALA A 124 43.46 -13.33 13.56
CA ALA A 124 44.82 -13.84 13.60
C ALA A 124 45.47 -13.93 12.20
N ASP A 125 44.63 -14.04 11.16
CA ASP A 125 45.08 -14.37 9.79
C ASP A 125 44.70 -13.27 8.78
N ILE A 126 44.18 -12.14 9.22
CA ILE A 126 43.77 -11.04 8.35
C ILE A 126 44.97 -10.43 7.63
N ASP A 127 44.88 -10.37 6.29
CA ASP A 127 45.88 -9.80 5.42
C ASP A 127 45.31 -8.74 4.48
N PHE A 128 46.12 -8.14 3.63
CA PHE A 128 45.70 -7.15 2.66
C PHE A 128 44.76 -7.70 1.58
N ASP A 129 44.86 -8.97 1.23
CA ASP A 129 44.01 -9.59 0.21
C ASP A 129 42.59 -9.74 0.77
N PHE A 130 42.44 -10.16 2.03
CA PHE A 130 41.17 -10.15 2.74
C PHE A 130 40.58 -8.74 2.86
N MET A 131 41.40 -7.75 3.22
CA MET A 131 40.95 -6.36 3.31
C MET A 131 40.49 -5.81 1.95
N ASN A 132 41.21 -6.09 0.89
CA ASN A 132 40.86 -5.68 -0.47
C ASN A 132 39.55 -6.32 -0.96
N LEU A 133 39.29 -7.54 -0.55
CA LEU A 133 38.04 -8.23 -0.87
C LEU A 133 36.84 -7.74 -0.05
N ASN A 134 37.07 -7.13 1.13
CA ASN A 134 36.02 -6.73 2.07
C ASN A 134 36.09 -5.22 2.38
N GLN A 135 35.75 -4.39 1.38
CA GLN A 135 35.88 -2.93 1.46
C GLN A 135 34.55 -2.18 1.57
N ALA A 136 33.46 -2.83 1.95
CA ALA A 136 32.16 -2.18 2.11
C ALA A 136 32.20 -1.02 3.11
N ALA A 137 33.04 -1.10 4.16
CA ALA A 137 33.15 -0.06 5.19
C ALA A 137 33.46 1.34 4.60
N HIS A 138 34.27 1.44 3.56
CA HIS A 138 34.55 2.72 2.90
C HIS A 138 33.95 2.82 1.49
N GLY A 139 33.78 1.72 0.78
CA GLY A 139 33.13 1.71 -0.53
C GLY A 139 31.69 2.18 -0.47
N ASP A 140 30.91 1.65 0.45
CA ASP A 140 29.53 2.08 0.67
C ASP A 140 29.42 3.52 1.19
N ARG A 141 30.41 3.99 1.98
CA ARG A 141 30.43 5.39 2.44
C ARG A 141 30.67 6.36 1.27
N GLU A 142 31.53 6.00 0.32
CA GLU A 142 31.73 6.80 -0.89
C GLU A 142 30.48 6.75 -1.78
N PHE A 143 29.81 5.60 -1.88
CA PHE A 143 28.55 5.47 -2.59
C PHE A 143 27.44 6.32 -1.95
N GLY A 144 27.31 6.26 -0.63
CA GLY A 144 26.38 7.12 0.12
C GLY A 144 26.67 8.62 -0.06
N TYR A 145 27.95 9.00 -0.14
CA TYR A 145 28.31 10.38 -0.50
C TYR A 145 27.82 10.77 -1.90
N ALA A 146 27.93 9.86 -2.89
CA ALA A 146 27.44 10.14 -4.24
C ALA A 146 25.91 10.25 -4.26
N LEU A 147 25.18 9.36 -3.57
CA LEU A 147 23.72 9.42 -3.44
C LEU A 147 23.27 10.77 -2.84
N ALA A 148 23.90 11.19 -1.75
CA ALA A 148 23.60 12.46 -1.08
C ALA A 148 23.89 13.67 -1.99
N ARG A 149 25.00 13.66 -2.71
CA ARG A 149 25.38 14.74 -3.64
C ARG A 149 24.45 14.86 -4.85
N LEU A 150 23.87 13.74 -5.28
CA LEU A 150 22.92 13.69 -6.39
C LEU A 150 21.47 13.92 -5.96
N GLY A 151 21.19 13.97 -4.65
CA GLY A 151 19.82 14.04 -4.14
C GLY A 151 19.00 12.79 -4.45
N VAL A 152 19.66 11.61 -4.60
CA VAL A 152 18.93 10.35 -4.87
C VAL A 152 18.24 9.88 -3.60
N ARG A 153 16.92 9.83 -3.61
CA ARG A 153 16.13 9.23 -2.53
C ARG A 153 16.42 7.74 -2.47
N HIS A 154 16.78 7.25 -1.29
CA HIS A 154 17.10 5.84 -1.09
C HIS A 154 16.83 5.41 0.34
N ALA A 155 16.64 4.11 0.53
CA ALA A 155 16.65 3.48 1.84
C ALA A 155 17.98 2.76 2.05
N THR A 156 18.30 2.46 3.32
CA THR A 156 19.51 1.72 3.69
C THR A 156 19.15 0.53 4.57
N ALA A 157 19.79 -0.62 4.30
CA ALA A 157 19.79 -1.80 5.16
C ALA A 157 21.23 -2.06 5.63
N VAL A 158 21.46 -2.10 6.95
CA VAL A 158 22.81 -2.18 7.53
C VAL A 158 22.95 -3.44 8.38
N GLY A 159 23.97 -4.24 8.11
CA GLY A 159 24.32 -5.44 8.85
C GLY A 159 24.52 -6.66 7.96
N HIS A 160 24.84 -7.80 8.58
CA HIS A 160 25.04 -9.03 7.80
C HIS A 160 23.70 -9.61 7.32
N VAL A 161 23.67 -10.12 6.09
CA VAL A 161 22.44 -10.63 5.46
C VAL A 161 21.81 -11.86 6.13
N SER A 162 22.52 -12.53 7.03
CA SER A 162 21.97 -13.59 7.89
C SER A 162 21.27 -13.04 9.14
N ASP A 163 21.34 -11.73 9.42
CA ASP A 163 20.62 -11.11 10.52
C ASP A 163 19.13 -10.96 10.12
N PRO A 164 18.19 -11.52 10.90
CA PRO A 164 16.76 -11.39 10.64
C PRO A 164 16.29 -9.93 10.55
N ARG A 165 16.93 -8.99 11.24
CA ARG A 165 16.60 -7.56 11.17
C ARG A 165 16.92 -6.97 9.80
N VAL A 166 18.06 -7.39 9.20
CA VAL A 166 18.44 -6.98 7.84
C VAL A 166 17.49 -7.59 6.80
N GLN A 167 17.17 -8.87 6.94
CA GLN A 167 16.21 -9.57 6.10
C GLN A 167 14.83 -8.89 6.13
N GLN A 168 14.34 -8.57 7.34
CA GLN A 168 13.08 -7.87 7.52
C GLN A 168 13.12 -6.45 6.93
N ARG A 169 14.24 -5.72 7.09
CA ARG A 169 14.41 -4.37 6.50
C ARG A 169 14.33 -4.41 4.97
N VAL A 170 14.99 -5.38 4.34
CA VAL A 170 14.94 -5.57 2.88
C VAL A 170 13.54 -5.98 2.43
N ALA A 171 12.89 -6.89 3.16
CA ALA A 171 11.52 -7.31 2.89
C ALA A 171 10.53 -6.14 2.98
N ASN A 172 10.59 -5.33 4.04
CA ASN A 172 9.71 -4.18 4.24
C ASN A 172 9.87 -3.15 3.12
N TRP A 173 11.12 -2.82 2.76
CA TRP A 173 11.40 -1.92 1.65
C TRP A 173 10.84 -2.46 0.32
N THR A 174 10.97 -3.76 0.08
CA THR A 174 10.45 -4.39 -1.14
C THR A 174 8.93 -4.34 -1.19
N ARG A 175 8.24 -4.52 -0.05
CA ARG A 175 6.79 -4.36 0.06
C ARG A 175 6.33 -2.94 -0.23
N ALA A 176 7.05 -1.96 0.29
CA ALA A 176 6.81 -0.55 -0.01
C ALA A 176 6.99 -0.26 -1.51
N ALA A 177 8.04 -0.80 -2.13
CA ALA A 177 8.30 -0.68 -3.57
C ALA A 177 7.19 -1.31 -4.41
N ALA A 178 6.65 -2.46 -3.98
CA ALA A 178 5.50 -3.09 -4.64
C ALA A 178 4.22 -2.24 -4.56
N GLY A 179 3.93 -1.67 -3.38
CA GLY A 179 2.83 -0.73 -3.22
C GLY A 179 2.98 0.51 -4.10
N ALA A 180 4.19 1.09 -4.16
CA ALA A 180 4.48 2.24 -5.01
C ALA A 180 4.38 1.93 -6.52
N ALA A 181 4.83 0.74 -6.94
CA ALA A 181 4.66 0.28 -8.32
C ALA A 181 3.19 0.11 -8.68
N ALA A 182 2.43 -0.55 -7.80
CA ALA A 182 0.99 -0.73 -8.00
C ALA A 182 0.22 0.59 -8.13
N VAL A 183 0.65 1.66 -7.45
CA VAL A 183 0.06 3.00 -7.59
C VAL A 183 0.41 3.63 -8.94
N ARG A 184 1.66 3.52 -9.39
CA ARG A 184 2.09 4.09 -10.68
C ARG A 184 1.38 3.50 -11.89
N GLU A 185 0.96 2.25 -11.79
CA GLU A 185 0.28 1.52 -12.86
C GLU A 185 -1.25 1.55 -12.69
N LEU A 186 -1.75 2.17 -11.61
CA LEU A 186 -3.14 2.11 -11.20
C LEU A 186 -4.05 2.88 -12.15
N LYS A 187 -5.03 2.18 -12.69
CA LYS A 187 -6.25 2.77 -13.23
C LYS A 187 -7.35 2.68 -12.18
N LEU A 188 -7.99 3.80 -11.92
CA LEU A 188 -9.07 3.91 -10.94
C LEU A 188 -10.34 4.41 -11.63
N THR A 189 -11.44 3.68 -11.43
CA THR A 189 -12.75 4.09 -11.91
C THR A 189 -13.50 4.86 -10.82
N ARG A 190 -13.85 6.12 -11.09
CA ARG A 190 -14.75 6.91 -10.26
C ARG A 190 -16.14 6.91 -10.89
N PHE A 191 -17.12 6.30 -10.22
CA PHE A 191 -18.52 6.32 -10.66
C PHE A 191 -19.20 7.59 -10.17
N GLY A 192 -19.52 8.49 -11.10
CA GLY A 192 -20.08 9.80 -10.78
C GLY A 192 -19.03 10.80 -10.29
N ASP A 193 -19.43 11.66 -9.39
CA ASP A 193 -18.58 12.70 -8.79
C ASP A 193 -18.36 12.43 -7.31
N ASN A 194 -17.54 13.24 -6.64
CA ASN A 194 -17.42 13.19 -5.18
C ASN A 194 -18.67 13.79 -4.52
N MET A 195 -18.82 13.50 -3.24
CA MET A 195 -19.93 14.03 -2.42
C MET A 195 -19.87 15.56 -2.38
N ARG A 196 -21.03 16.19 -2.64
CA ARG A 196 -21.15 17.65 -2.60
C ARG A 196 -20.79 18.14 -1.20
N TYR A 197 -20.05 19.22 -1.13
CA TYR A 197 -19.68 19.90 0.11
C TYR A 197 -18.75 19.13 1.05
N VAL A 198 -18.21 17.98 0.67
CA VAL A 198 -17.19 17.25 1.43
C VAL A 198 -15.82 17.54 0.83
N ALA A 199 -15.10 18.47 1.43
CA ALA A 199 -13.85 19.00 0.86
C ALA A 199 -12.74 17.95 0.71
N VAL A 200 -12.65 16.99 1.65
CA VAL A 200 -11.57 15.99 1.66
C VAL A 200 -11.72 14.90 0.60
N THR A 201 -12.90 14.76 -0.03
CA THR A 201 -13.12 13.82 -1.12
C THR A 201 -12.77 14.41 -2.49
N GLU A 202 -12.59 15.72 -2.56
CA GLU A 202 -12.07 16.42 -3.75
C GLU A 202 -10.62 15.98 -4.04
N GLY A 203 -9.98 16.59 -4.99
CA GLY A 203 -8.56 16.41 -5.29
C GLY A 203 -8.23 16.63 -6.76
N ASP A 204 -6.99 17.05 -7.00
CA ASP A 204 -6.49 17.27 -8.35
C ASP A 204 -6.06 15.94 -8.99
N LYS A 205 -6.90 15.43 -9.90
CA LYS A 205 -6.65 14.17 -10.63
C LYS A 205 -5.48 14.27 -11.60
N THR A 206 -5.20 15.47 -12.11
CA THR A 206 -4.05 15.69 -12.98
C THR A 206 -2.76 15.66 -12.19
N GLU A 207 -2.74 16.31 -11.02
CA GLU A 207 -1.60 16.24 -10.10
C GLU A 207 -1.37 14.80 -9.61
N ALA A 208 -2.44 14.04 -9.37
CA ALA A 208 -2.34 12.61 -9.02
C ALA A 208 -1.61 11.80 -10.09
N GLU A 209 -1.88 12.04 -11.37
CA GLU A 209 -1.18 11.36 -12.47
C GLU A 209 0.28 11.84 -12.59
N ILE A 210 0.54 13.12 -12.37
CA ILE A 210 1.89 13.69 -12.41
C ILE A 210 2.76 13.16 -11.26
N GLU A 211 2.28 13.20 -10.02
CA GLU A 211 3.07 12.83 -8.84
C GLU A 211 3.06 11.35 -8.54
N LEU A 212 1.87 10.73 -8.60
CA LEU A 212 1.68 9.34 -8.19
C LEU A 212 1.64 8.35 -9.36
N GLY A 213 1.38 8.85 -10.58
CA GLY A 213 1.20 8.03 -11.79
C GLY A 213 -0.20 7.42 -11.94
N VAL A 214 -1.09 7.62 -10.97
CA VAL A 214 -2.43 7.02 -10.97
C VAL A 214 -3.36 7.72 -11.97
N GLN A 215 -4.08 6.92 -12.76
CA GLN A 215 -5.09 7.40 -13.70
C GLN A 215 -6.48 7.34 -13.07
N VAL A 216 -7.02 8.49 -12.67
CA VAL A 216 -8.37 8.60 -12.10
C VAL A 216 -9.38 8.96 -13.19
N ASN A 217 -10.16 7.98 -13.64
CA ASN A 217 -11.12 8.13 -14.73
C ASN A 217 -12.56 8.16 -14.20
N THR A 218 -13.31 9.21 -14.55
CA THR A 218 -14.72 9.33 -14.17
C THR A 218 -15.62 8.63 -15.21
N TRP A 219 -16.51 7.79 -14.72
CA TRP A 219 -17.52 7.06 -15.50
C TRP A 219 -18.92 7.46 -15.05
N ALA A 220 -19.86 7.48 -15.98
CA ALA A 220 -21.22 7.81 -15.62
C ALA A 220 -21.85 6.71 -14.75
N VAL A 221 -22.62 7.10 -13.73
CA VAL A 221 -23.34 6.16 -12.86
C VAL A 221 -24.32 5.27 -13.67
N ASN A 222 -24.84 5.79 -14.77
CA ASN A 222 -25.73 5.00 -15.65
C ASN A 222 -25.02 3.78 -16.25
N GLU A 223 -23.72 3.84 -16.52
CA GLU A 223 -22.98 2.68 -17.04
C GLU A 223 -22.91 1.57 -15.99
N LEU A 224 -22.72 1.93 -14.72
CA LEU A 224 -22.82 0.97 -13.62
C LEU A 224 -24.25 0.40 -13.51
N ALA A 225 -25.25 1.25 -13.57
CA ALA A 225 -26.64 0.82 -13.49
C ALA A 225 -27.03 -0.14 -14.64
N GLU A 226 -26.55 0.08 -15.85
CA GLU A 226 -26.74 -0.80 -17.00
C GLU A 226 -26.02 -2.15 -16.83
N ALA A 227 -24.80 -2.14 -16.29
CA ALA A 227 -24.06 -3.38 -15.99
C ALA A 227 -24.76 -4.20 -14.91
N VAL A 228 -25.29 -3.55 -13.86
CA VAL A 228 -26.08 -4.21 -12.80
C VAL A 228 -27.38 -4.79 -13.38
N ALA A 229 -28.11 -4.05 -14.21
CA ALA A 229 -29.32 -4.55 -14.86
C ALA A 229 -29.05 -5.77 -15.78
N SER A 230 -27.89 -5.77 -16.44
CA SER A 230 -27.44 -6.92 -17.23
C SER A 230 -27.12 -8.13 -16.35
N ALA A 231 -26.50 -7.89 -15.19
CA ALA A 231 -26.22 -8.94 -14.21
C ALA A 231 -27.52 -9.51 -13.59
N GLU A 232 -28.51 -8.67 -13.27
CA GLU A 232 -29.84 -9.10 -12.79
C GLU A 232 -30.52 -10.06 -13.76
N ALA A 233 -30.35 -9.87 -15.08
CA ALA A 233 -30.90 -10.72 -16.10
C ALA A 233 -30.21 -12.10 -16.20
N ASP A 234 -28.96 -12.22 -15.78
CA ASP A 234 -28.21 -13.48 -15.65
C ASP A 234 -28.46 -14.13 -14.29
N THR A 235 -29.65 -14.71 -14.15
CA THR A 235 -30.07 -15.35 -12.90
C THR A 235 -29.14 -16.47 -12.46
N ALA A 236 -28.51 -17.18 -13.40
CA ALA A 236 -27.58 -18.26 -13.06
C ALA A 236 -26.29 -17.74 -12.41
N ALA A 237 -25.74 -16.63 -12.91
CA ALA A 237 -24.58 -15.97 -12.30
C ALA A 237 -24.92 -15.42 -10.90
N VAL A 238 -26.09 -14.80 -10.74
CA VAL A 238 -26.59 -14.31 -9.44
C VAL A 238 -26.76 -15.46 -8.46
N ASP A 239 -27.39 -16.56 -8.85
CA ASP A 239 -27.60 -17.73 -7.99
C ASP A 239 -26.28 -18.36 -7.55
N ALA A 240 -25.31 -18.47 -8.45
CA ALA A 240 -23.96 -18.98 -8.15
C ALA A 240 -23.24 -18.09 -7.11
N LEU A 241 -23.33 -16.76 -7.25
CA LEU A 241 -22.71 -15.82 -6.31
C LEU A 241 -23.41 -15.84 -4.94
N VAL A 242 -24.74 -15.93 -4.92
CA VAL A 242 -25.52 -16.09 -3.66
C VAL A 242 -25.12 -17.38 -2.94
N ALA A 243 -24.93 -18.49 -3.68
CA ALA A 243 -24.45 -19.74 -3.08
C ALA A 243 -23.04 -19.59 -2.47
N THR A 244 -22.17 -18.81 -3.11
CA THR A 244 -20.85 -18.46 -2.56
C THR A 244 -20.99 -17.68 -1.25
N TYR A 245 -21.88 -16.70 -1.18
CA TYR A 245 -22.12 -15.95 0.05
C TYR A 245 -22.60 -16.85 1.20
N GLN A 246 -23.51 -17.77 0.90
CA GLN A 246 -24.04 -18.73 1.91
C GLN A 246 -22.96 -19.69 2.43
N GLN A 247 -21.94 -19.99 1.62
CA GLN A 247 -20.79 -20.78 2.02
C GLN A 247 -19.79 -19.98 2.86
N ASP A 248 -19.50 -18.76 2.42
CA ASP A 248 -18.42 -17.94 2.98
C ASP A 248 -18.81 -17.25 4.28
N TYR A 249 -20.10 -16.94 4.50
CA TYR A 249 -20.58 -16.12 5.62
C TYR A 249 -21.65 -16.82 6.45
N ASP A 250 -21.84 -16.34 7.68
CA ASP A 250 -23.00 -16.70 8.51
C ASP A 250 -24.18 -15.82 8.10
N VAL A 251 -25.05 -16.35 7.25
CA VAL A 251 -26.14 -15.58 6.62
C VAL A 251 -27.35 -15.49 7.54
N ASP A 252 -27.86 -14.25 7.75
CA ASP A 252 -29.11 -14.00 8.45
C ASP A 252 -30.26 -14.84 7.87
N PRO A 253 -31.12 -15.46 8.69
CA PRO A 253 -32.22 -16.29 8.21
C PRO A 253 -33.15 -15.59 7.20
N SER A 254 -33.39 -14.28 7.31
CA SER A 254 -34.24 -13.51 6.39
C SER A 254 -33.67 -13.41 4.97
N LEU A 255 -32.34 -13.59 4.82
CA LEU A 255 -31.63 -13.53 3.53
C LEU A 255 -31.47 -14.89 2.86
N ARG A 256 -31.78 -16.01 3.55
CA ARG A 256 -31.68 -17.35 2.98
C ARG A 256 -32.76 -17.60 1.93
N ASP A 257 -32.67 -18.70 1.19
CA ASP A 257 -33.52 -19.01 0.04
C ASP A 257 -35.03 -18.95 0.34
N ASP A 258 -35.43 -19.27 1.57
CA ASP A 258 -36.82 -19.22 2.06
C ASP A 258 -37.14 -17.95 2.86
N GLY A 259 -36.17 -17.04 2.97
CA GLY A 259 -36.29 -15.79 3.72
C GLY A 259 -37.05 -14.71 2.96
N ASP A 260 -37.77 -13.88 3.66
CA ASP A 260 -38.57 -12.78 3.10
C ASP A 260 -37.74 -11.64 2.49
N ARG A 261 -36.43 -11.58 2.80
CA ARG A 261 -35.46 -10.61 2.30
C ARG A 261 -34.44 -11.21 1.29
N HIS A 262 -34.65 -12.47 0.84
CA HIS A 262 -33.73 -13.14 -0.10
C HIS A 262 -33.51 -12.34 -1.39
N GLN A 263 -34.53 -11.63 -1.88
CA GLN A 263 -34.39 -10.79 -3.08
C GLN A 263 -33.35 -9.65 -2.86
N SER A 264 -33.25 -9.07 -1.67
CA SER A 264 -32.25 -8.05 -1.38
C SER A 264 -30.81 -8.60 -1.46
N LEU A 265 -30.60 -9.87 -1.12
CA LEU A 265 -29.30 -10.54 -1.29
C LEU A 265 -28.96 -10.74 -2.77
N ARG A 266 -29.94 -11.11 -3.59
CA ARG A 266 -29.79 -11.25 -5.05
C ARG A 266 -29.47 -9.91 -5.70
N ASP A 267 -30.14 -8.83 -5.28
CA ASP A 267 -29.88 -7.47 -5.77
C ASP A 267 -28.44 -7.03 -5.40
N GLY A 268 -27.98 -7.37 -4.19
CA GLY A 268 -26.58 -7.16 -3.79
C GLY A 268 -25.57 -7.94 -4.64
N ALA A 269 -25.91 -9.19 -4.99
CA ALA A 269 -25.07 -10.02 -5.86
C ALA A 269 -25.00 -9.45 -7.29
N ALA A 270 -26.11 -8.97 -7.84
CA ALA A 270 -26.13 -8.31 -9.15
C ALA A 270 -25.25 -7.05 -9.17
N ILE A 271 -25.25 -6.26 -8.09
CA ILE A 271 -24.37 -5.09 -7.94
C ILE A 271 -22.88 -5.52 -7.94
N GLU A 272 -22.52 -6.60 -7.22
CA GLU A 272 -21.13 -7.10 -7.23
C GLU A 272 -20.70 -7.55 -8.63
N ILE A 273 -21.55 -8.32 -9.34
CA ILE A 273 -21.27 -8.78 -10.71
C ILE A 273 -21.11 -7.59 -11.66
N GLY A 274 -21.99 -6.59 -11.58
CA GLY A 274 -21.91 -5.39 -12.40
C GLY A 274 -20.63 -4.60 -12.17
N LEU A 275 -20.25 -4.38 -10.92
CA LEU A 275 -18.99 -3.72 -10.54
C LEU A 275 -17.78 -4.49 -11.09
N ARG A 276 -17.68 -5.79 -10.82
CA ARG A 276 -16.57 -6.63 -11.30
C ARG A 276 -16.45 -6.59 -12.82
N THR A 277 -17.57 -6.65 -13.53
CA THR A 277 -17.61 -6.60 -15.00
C THR A 277 -17.02 -5.29 -15.52
N LEU A 278 -17.48 -4.15 -15.01
CA LEU A 278 -16.98 -2.85 -15.47
C LEU A 278 -15.53 -2.60 -15.07
N LEU A 279 -15.13 -2.94 -13.85
CA LEU A 279 -13.76 -2.77 -13.41
C LEU A 279 -12.78 -3.59 -14.25
N ALA A 280 -13.16 -4.84 -14.60
CA ALA A 280 -12.37 -5.67 -15.49
C ALA A 280 -12.29 -5.09 -16.91
N GLN A 281 -13.42 -4.61 -17.46
CA GLN A 281 -13.45 -3.97 -18.79
C GLN A 281 -12.60 -2.72 -18.86
N ASN A 282 -12.56 -1.94 -17.77
CA ASN A 282 -11.77 -0.70 -17.67
C ASN A 282 -10.31 -0.95 -17.31
N GLY A 283 -9.95 -2.17 -16.94
CA GLY A 283 -8.63 -2.51 -16.39
C GLY A 283 -8.34 -1.80 -15.07
N SER A 284 -9.37 -1.56 -14.25
CA SER A 284 -9.26 -0.78 -13.00
C SER A 284 -9.11 -1.68 -11.79
N ALA A 285 -8.06 -1.46 -11.00
CA ALA A 285 -7.82 -2.17 -9.74
C ALA A 285 -8.22 -1.35 -8.49
N ALA A 286 -8.86 -0.20 -8.70
CA ALA A 286 -9.49 0.59 -7.64
C ALA A 286 -10.73 1.31 -8.17
N PHE A 287 -11.63 1.67 -7.27
CA PHE A 287 -12.85 2.39 -7.62
C PHE A 287 -13.41 3.20 -6.46
N THR A 288 -14.32 4.10 -6.79
CA THR A 288 -15.12 4.84 -5.82
C THR A 288 -16.58 4.92 -6.26
N THR A 289 -17.49 5.02 -5.29
CA THR A 289 -18.90 5.32 -5.49
C THR A 289 -19.32 6.47 -4.60
N ASN A 290 -20.46 7.11 -4.93
CA ASN A 290 -21.03 8.19 -4.12
C ASN A 290 -22.51 7.88 -3.86
N PHE A 291 -22.91 7.79 -2.60
CA PHE A 291 -24.28 7.47 -2.23
C PHE A 291 -25.30 8.59 -2.57
N GLU A 292 -24.85 9.81 -2.84
CA GLU A 292 -25.71 10.88 -3.37
C GLU A 292 -26.12 10.66 -4.82
N ASP A 293 -25.37 9.82 -5.57
CA ASP A 293 -25.65 9.51 -6.96
C ASP A 293 -25.36 8.03 -7.26
N LEU A 294 -26.36 7.20 -7.09
CA LEU A 294 -26.35 5.77 -7.39
C LEU A 294 -27.33 5.38 -8.53
N GLY A 295 -27.86 6.37 -9.25
CA GLY A 295 -28.76 6.14 -10.37
C GLY A 295 -29.93 5.22 -10.01
N THR A 296 -30.12 4.14 -10.77
CA THR A 296 -31.20 3.15 -10.57
C THR A 296 -30.79 1.96 -9.71
N LEU A 297 -29.60 1.95 -9.09
CA LEU A 297 -29.24 0.89 -8.14
C LEU A 297 -30.29 0.83 -7.02
N LYS A 298 -30.72 -0.37 -6.63
CA LYS A 298 -31.76 -0.58 -5.64
C LYS A 298 -31.27 -0.30 -4.23
N GLN A 299 -30.01 -0.66 -3.92
CA GLN A 299 -29.39 -0.48 -2.60
C GLN A 299 -27.95 0.06 -2.74
N LEU A 300 -27.34 0.49 -1.63
CA LEU A 300 -25.94 0.84 -1.60
C LEU A 300 -25.07 -0.41 -1.81
N PRO A 301 -23.89 -0.30 -2.47
CA PRO A 301 -23.08 -1.46 -2.85
C PRO A 301 -22.22 -2.03 -1.69
N GLY A 302 -22.69 -1.99 -0.43
CA GLY A 302 -21.93 -2.33 0.76
C GLY A 302 -21.25 -3.69 0.70
N LEU A 303 -22.02 -4.78 0.53
CA LEU A 303 -21.47 -6.13 0.44
C LEU A 303 -20.46 -6.27 -0.72
N ALA A 304 -20.82 -5.74 -1.89
CA ALA A 304 -19.97 -5.79 -3.07
C ALA A 304 -18.61 -5.10 -2.81
N VAL A 305 -18.62 -3.91 -2.21
CA VAL A 305 -17.42 -3.15 -1.86
C VAL A 305 -16.55 -3.90 -0.86
N GLN A 306 -17.14 -4.45 0.21
CA GLN A 306 -16.42 -5.23 1.21
C GLN A 306 -15.69 -6.43 0.59
N ARG A 307 -16.35 -7.14 -0.31
CA ARG A 307 -15.79 -8.30 -1.01
C ARG A 307 -14.71 -7.92 -2.03
N LEU A 308 -14.95 -6.86 -2.81
CA LEU A 308 -13.94 -6.38 -3.76
C LEU A 308 -12.67 -5.91 -3.03
N MET A 309 -12.79 -5.21 -1.90
CA MET A 309 -11.60 -4.87 -1.09
C MET A 309 -10.88 -6.12 -0.57
N ALA A 310 -11.60 -7.14 -0.14
CA ALA A 310 -11.01 -8.40 0.29
C ALA A 310 -10.24 -9.12 -0.84
N ASP A 311 -10.70 -8.97 -2.08
CA ASP A 311 -10.04 -9.50 -3.28
C ASP A 311 -8.90 -8.57 -3.77
N GLY A 312 -8.62 -7.47 -3.05
CA GLY A 312 -7.49 -6.59 -3.31
C GLY A 312 -7.77 -5.31 -4.09
N TYR A 313 -9.01 -5.05 -4.49
CA TYR A 313 -9.36 -3.74 -5.05
C TYR A 313 -9.16 -2.63 -4.04
N GLY A 314 -8.72 -1.47 -4.52
CA GLY A 314 -8.77 -0.24 -3.74
C GLY A 314 -10.18 0.35 -3.74
N PHE A 315 -10.63 0.83 -2.59
CA PHE A 315 -11.91 1.53 -2.47
C PHE A 315 -11.81 2.75 -1.55
N GLY A 316 -12.48 3.83 -1.97
CA GLY A 316 -12.75 5.01 -1.17
C GLY A 316 -14.21 5.41 -1.34
N ALA A 317 -14.87 5.75 -0.24
CA ALA A 317 -16.27 6.16 -0.27
C ALA A 317 -16.42 7.59 -0.82
N GLU A 318 -17.64 7.96 -1.19
CA GLU A 318 -18.01 9.36 -1.47
C GLU A 318 -17.24 10.02 -2.62
N GLY A 319 -16.71 9.20 -3.54
CA GLY A 319 -15.87 9.68 -4.63
C GLY A 319 -14.40 9.90 -4.26
N ASP A 320 -13.99 9.55 -3.04
CA ASP A 320 -12.61 9.73 -2.55
C ASP A 320 -11.64 8.73 -3.20
N TRP A 321 -11.11 9.14 -4.32
CA TRP A 321 -10.12 8.37 -5.05
C TRP A 321 -8.78 8.25 -4.31
N LYS A 322 -8.41 9.20 -3.44
CA LYS A 322 -7.14 9.17 -2.68
C LYS A 322 -7.09 7.99 -1.72
N THR A 323 -8.17 7.81 -0.96
CA THR A 323 -8.31 6.65 -0.08
C THR A 323 -8.32 5.34 -0.88
N ALA A 324 -9.00 5.30 -2.04
CA ALA A 324 -9.00 4.13 -2.90
C ALA A 324 -7.58 3.76 -3.40
N VAL A 325 -6.78 4.74 -3.79
CA VAL A 325 -5.37 4.55 -4.17
C VAL A 325 -4.58 3.93 -3.01
N LEU A 326 -4.75 4.48 -1.81
CA LEU A 326 -3.99 4.04 -0.64
C LEU A 326 -4.40 2.64 -0.16
N VAL A 327 -5.70 2.29 -0.22
CA VAL A 327 -6.18 0.92 0.06
C VAL A 327 -5.52 -0.07 -0.90
N ARG A 328 -5.48 0.23 -2.20
CA ARG A 328 -4.80 -0.63 -3.19
C ARG A 328 -3.32 -0.79 -2.88
N ALA A 329 -2.62 0.30 -2.59
CA ALA A 329 -1.19 0.27 -2.26
C ALA A 329 -0.90 -0.63 -1.06
N MET A 330 -1.69 -0.49 0.02
CA MET A 330 -1.51 -1.27 1.25
C MET A 330 -1.92 -2.74 1.08
N ASN A 331 -2.93 -3.05 0.26
CA ASN A 331 -3.27 -4.42 -0.09
C ASN A 331 -2.12 -5.13 -0.83
N VAL A 332 -1.49 -4.47 -1.80
CA VAL A 332 -0.35 -5.04 -2.52
C VAL A 332 0.87 -5.17 -1.62
N ALA A 333 1.20 -4.15 -0.83
CA ALA A 333 2.31 -4.19 0.11
C ALA A 333 2.12 -5.29 1.18
N GLY A 334 0.89 -5.51 1.63
CA GLY A 334 0.52 -6.51 2.62
C GLY A 334 0.32 -7.93 2.08
N ALA A 335 0.39 -8.13 0.76
CA ALA A 335 0.09 -9.42 0.15
C ALA A 335 0.88 -10.58 0.78
N GLY A 336 0.17 -11.65 1.13
CA GLY A 336 0.73 -12.85 1.77
C GLY A 336 1.09 -12.68 3.25
N LEU A 337 0.86 -11.52 3.86
CA LEU A 337 0.95 -11.34 5.31
C LEU A 337 -0.42 -11.58 5.98
N PRO A 338 -0.44 -11.94 7.28
CA PRO A 338 -1.67 -11.93 8.05
C PRO A 338 -2.27 -10.53 8.14
N GLY A 339 -3.60 -10.42 8.23
CA GLY A 339 -4.31 -9.15 8.28
C GLY A 339 -4.65 -8.62 6.87
N GLY A 340 -4.92 -7.32 6.77
CA GLY A 340 -5.29 -6.68 5.53
C GLY A 340 -5.28 -5.17 5.61
N ALA A 341 -5.88 -4.52 4.60
CA ALA A 341 -6.09 -3.09 4.56
C ALA A 341 -7.55 -2.77 4.18
N SER A 342 -8.07 -1.70 4.74
CA SER A 342 -9.46 -1.28 4.56
C SER A 342 -9.61 0.24 4.60
N LEU A 343 -10.55 0.77 3.83
CA LEU A 343 -11.16 2.05 4.18
C LEU A 343 -11.59 2.01 5.65
N MET A 344 -11.31 3.09 6.36
CA MET A 344 -11.74 3.30 7.74
C MET A 344 -12.00 4.79 7.95
N GLU A 345 -12.94 5.09 8.84
CA GLU A 345 -13.23 6.46 9.28
C GLU A 345 -13.23 6.50 10.80
N ASP A 346 -12.61 7.53 11.38
CA ASP A 346 -12.75 7.89 12.79
C ASP A 346 -14.18 8.36 13.02
N TYR A 347 -15.10 7.43 13.31
CA TYR A 347 -16.53 7.75 13.30
C TYR A 347 -16.99 8.47 14.57
N THR A 348 -16.51 8.04 15.72
CA THR A 348 -16.85 8.69 17.01
C THR A 348 -15.86 8.29 18.11
N TYR A 349 -15.90 9.02 19.23
CA TYR A 349 -14.96 8.89 20.32
C TYR A 349 -15.63 8.47 21.64
N ASP A 350 -15.01 7.54 22.35
CA ASP A 350 -15.22 7.35 23.79
C ASP A 350 -14.21 8.24 24.52
N LEU A 351 -14.70 9.28 25.18
CA LEU A 351 -13.87 10.26 25.87
C LEU A 351 -13.80 9.99 27.38
N THR A 352 -13.92 8.73 27.79
CA THR A 352 -13.74 8.34 29.20
C THR A 352 -12.32 8.67 29.66
N PRO A 353 -12.12 9.56 30.65
CA PRO A 353 -10.79 10.03 31.02
C PRO A 353 -9.82 8.90 31.38
N GLY A 354 -8.67 8.87 30.70
CA GLY A 354 -7.63 7.85 30.86
C GLY A 354 -7.93 6.50 30.22
N ALA A 355 -9.01 6.40 29.44
CA ALA A 355 -9.41 5.22 28.67
C ALA A 355 -10.07 5.61 27.33
N GLU A 356 -9.63 6.74 26.79
CA GLU A 356 -10.15 7.28 25.55
C GLU A 356 -9.91 6.33 24.38
N LYS A 357 -10.94 6.15 23.54
CA LYS A 357 -10.89 5.24 22.37
C LYS A 357 -11.57 5.88 21.17
N ILE A 358 -11.16 5.44 20.01
CA ILE A 358 -11.82 5.75 18.75
C ILE A 358 -12.63 4.52 18.32
N LEU A 359 -13.90 4.74 18.00
CA LEU A 359 -14.72 3.76 17.29
C LEU A 359 -14.70 4.14 15.82
N GLY A 360 -14.07 3.30 15.04
CA GLY A 360 -13.99 3.44 13.59
C GLY A 360 -14.93 2.49 12.87
N ALA A 361 -15.48 3.00 11.80
CA ALA A 361 -16.36 2.30 10.88
C ALA A 361 -16.43 3.11 9.57
N HIS A 362 -17.23 2.68 8.66
CA HIS A 362 -17.92 3.48 7.65
C HIS A 362 -19.37 2.98 7.60
N MET A 363 -20.21 3.54 6.73
CA MET A 363 -21.61 3.11 6.68
C MET A 363 -21.78 1.63 6.40
N LEU A 364 -20.97 1.05 5.48
CA LEU A 364 -21.07 -0.34 5.04
C LEU A 364 -19.70 -0.96 4.67
N GLU A 365 -18.69 -0.17 4.37
CA GLU A 365 -17.62 -0.53 3.43
C GLU A 365 -16.30 -0.93 4.09
N VAL A 366 -16.31 -1.34 5.36
CA VAL A 366 -15.09 -1.87 6.00
C VAL A 366 -14.80 -3.29 5.51
N SER A 367 -13.55 -3.56 5.09
CA SER A 367 -13.13 -4.85 4.54
C SER A 367 -13.08 -5.94 5.61
N PRO A 368 -13.59 -7.14 5.33
CA PRO A 368 -13.52 -8.28 6.26
C PRO A 368 -12.09 -8.83 6.45
N THR A 369 -11.10 -8.36 5.71
CA THR A 369 -9.69 -8.75 5.92
C THR A 369 -9.11 -8.28 7.26
N LEU A 370 -9.81 -7.38 7.96
CA LEU A 370 -9.42 -6.94 9.31
C LEU A 370 -9.80 -7.92 10.42
N THR A 371 -10.45 -9.05 10.11
CA THR A 371 -10.83 -10.06 11.11
C THR A 371 -10.55 -11.48 10.61
N THR A 372 -10.19 -12.35 11.54
CA THR A 372 -10.09 -13.81 11.32
C THR A 372 -11.39 -14.53 11.67
N THR A 373 -12.33 -13.85 12.31
CA THR A 373 -13.65 -14.38 12.65
C THR A 373 -14.55 -14.33 11.41
N LYS A 374 -15.29 -15.40 11.16
CA LYS A 374 -16.27 -15.45 10.06
C LYS A 374 -17.31 -14.34 10.22
N PRO A 375 -17.43 -13.38 9.28
CA PRO A 375 -18.42 -12.31 9.36
C PRO A 375 -19.86 -12.84 9.26
N THR A 376 -20.80 -12.13 9.86
CA THR A 376 -22.23 -12.32 9.59
C THR A 376 -22.67 -11.48 8.39
N LEU A 377 -23.49 -12.06 7.51
CA LEU A 377 -24.12 -11.36 6.40
C LEU A 377 -25.54 -10.98 6.78
N GLU A 378 -25.79 -9.71 6.92
CA GLU A 378 -27.00 -9.15 7.50
C GLU A 378 -27.63 -8.10 6.59
N ILE A 379 -28.89 -7.75 6.87
CA ILE A 379 -29.62 -6.65 6.22
C ILE A 379 -30.25 -5.75 7.28
N HIS A 380 -29.98 -4.45 7.18
CA HIS A 380 -30.48 -3.48 8.14
C HIS A 380 -30.88 -2.19 7.44
N PRO A 381 -31.87 -1.44 7.98
CA PRO A 381 -32.22 -0.13 7.49
C PRO A 381 -31.02 0.82 7.47
N LEU A 382 -30.96 1.62 6.40
CA LEU A 382 -30.01 2.71 6.29
C LEU A 382 -30.75 3.95 5.78
N GLY A 383 -30.94 4.94 6.64
CA GLY A 383 -31.72 6.15 6.35
C GLY A 383 -31.05 7.16 5.41
N ILE A 384 -30.01 6.74 4.64
CA ILE A 384 -29.19 7.58 3.77
C ILE A 384 -29.31 7.08 2.32
N GLY A 385 -29.28 8.00 1.36
CA GLY A 385 -29.28 7.70 -0.06
C GLY A 385 -30.65 7.37 -0.65
N GLY A 386 -31.71 7.22 0.17
CA GLY A 386 -33.08 6.97 -0.31
C GLY A 386 -33.26 5.68 -1.08
N LYS A 387 -32.46 4.66 -0.77
CA LYS A 387 -32.46 3.33 -1.40
C LYS A 387 -33.06 2.29 -0.45
N ASP A 388 -33.24 1.05 -0.98
CA ASP A 388 -33.65 -0.10 -0.18
C ASP A 388 -32.57 -0.45 0.86
N ASP A 389 -32.96 -1.19 1.90
CA ASP A 389 -32.05 -1.66 2.94
C ASP A 389 -30.90 -2.48 2.33
N PRO A 390 -29.65 -2.08 2.53
CA PRO A 390 -28.52 -2.76 1.92
C PRO A 390 -28.05 -3.98 2.71
N VAL A 391 -27.64 -5.02 2.00
CA VAL A 391 -26.93 -6.16 2.57
C VAL A 391 -25.48 -5.80 2.86
N ARG A 392 -24.92 -6.34 3.96
CA ARG A 392 -23.56 -6.03 4.43
C ARG A 392 -22.96 -7.12 5.31
N LEU A 393 -21.64 -7.15 5.39
CA LEU A 393 -20.93 -7.96 6.36
C LEU A 393 -20.77 -7.18 7.67
N VAL A 394 -21.09 -7.86 8.77
CA VAL A 394 -20.99 -7.33 10.12
C VAL A 394 -19.93 -8.10 10.90
N PHE A 395 -18.96 -7.41 11.46
CA PHE A 395 -17.85 -7.97 12.24
C PHE A 395 -17.16 -6.89 13.06
N THR A 396 -16.27 -7.31 13.95
CA THR A 396 -15.33 -6.43 14.66
C THR A 396 -13.92 -6.84 14.27
N ALA A 397 -13.05 -5.89 13.97
CA ALA A 397 -11.65 -6.12 13.67
C ALA A 397 -10.93 -6.82 14.83
N ASP A 398 -9.96 -7.65 14.51
CA ASP A 398 -9.14 -8.33 15.50
C ASP A 398 -8.24 -7.35 16.24
N ALA A 399 -7.97 -7.63 17.51
CA ALA A 399 -7.08 -6.82 18.34
C ALA A 399 -5.62 -7.00 17.92
N GLY A 400 -4.85 -5.92 17.99
CA GLY A 400 -3.43 -5.91 17.64
C GLY A 400 -2.93 -4.55 17.21
N GLU A 401 -1.64 -4.44 16.89
CA GLU A 401 -1.08 -3.22 16.34
C GLU A 401 -1.57 -3.00 14.90
N ALA A 402 -1.89 -1.76 14.57
CA ALA A 402 -2.26 -1.33 13.23
C ALA A 402 -1.67 0.05 12.92
N VAL A 403 -1.69 0.42 11.64
CA VAL A 403 -1.38 1.78 11.20
C VAL A 403 -2.60 2.35 10.50
N VAL A 404 -3.04 3.52 10.95
CA VAL A 404 -4.08 4.31 10.28
C VAL A 404 -3.40 5.39 9.45
N VAL A 405 -3.70 5.47 8.16
CA VAL A 405 -3.01 6.36 7.22
C VAL A 405 -4.02 7.12 6.39
N ALA A 406 -3.81 8.44 6.24
CA ALA A 406 -4.56 9.27 5.28
C ALA A 406 -3.66 9.83 4.19
N LEU A 407 -4.15 9.88 2.96
CA LEU A 407 -3.58 10.64 1.86
C LEU A 407 -4.44 11.87 1.62
N SER A 408 -3.88 13.04 1.88
CA SER A 408 -4.59 14.32 1.78
C SER A 408 -3.92 15.24 0.78
N ASP A 409 -4.71 16.06 0.09
CA ASP A 409 -4.18 17.17 -0.69
C ASP A 409 -3.59 18.23 0.26
N THR A 410 -2.52 18.82 -0.17
CA THR A 410 -1.96 20.02 0.43
C THR A 410 -2.00 21.18 -0.57
N ARG A 411 -1.55 22.34 -0.15
CA ARG A 411 -1.41 23.47 -1.07
C ARG A 411 -0.42 23.18 -2.21
N ASP A 412 0.57 22.33 -1.94
CA ASP A 412 1.75 22.19 -2.79
C ASP A 412 1.94 20.71 -3.26
N GLY A 413 0.92 19.82 -3.15
CA GLY A 413 0.97 18.42 -3.54
C GLY A 413 0.20 17.51 -2.58
N PHE A 414 0.75 16.34 -2.26
CA PHE A 414 0.11 15.36 -1.38
C PHE A 414 0.90 15.14 -0.09
N ARG A 415 0.16 14.76 0.96
CA ARG A 415 0.70 14.38 2.27
C ARG A 415 0.12 13.06 2.72
N LEU A 416 0.98 12.19 3.23
CA LEU A 416 0.60 11.05 4.04
C LEU A 416 0.76 11.40 5.51
N THR A 417 -0.29 11.15 6.29
CA THR A 417 -0.26 11.23 7.75
C THR A 417 -0.56 9.84 8.29
N ALA A 418 0.33 9.30 9.12
CA ALA A 418 0.21 7.95 9.66
C ALA A 418 0.17 7.99 11.19
N ASN A 419 -0.74 7.24 11.80
CA ASN A 419 -0.79 7.03 13.24
C ASN A 419 -0.67 5.53 13.56
N VAL A 420 0.28 5.17 14.41
CA VAL A 420 0.36 3.83 14.99
C VAL A 420 -0.67 3.71 16.09
N VAL A 421 -1.49 2.66 16.04
CA VAL A 421 -2.61 2.47 16.94
C VAL A 421 -2.67 1.04 17.48
N ASP A 422 -3.28 0.88 18.65
CA ASP A 422 -3.57 -0.43 19.23
C ASP A 422 -5.06 -0.73 19.07
N VAL A 423 -5.41 -1.64 18.17
CA VAL A 423 -6.79 -2.13 18.03
C VAL A 423 -7.13 -2.97 19.26
N VAL A 424 -8.25 -2.65 19.89
CA VAL A 424 -8.70 -3.26 21.14
C VAL A 424 -10.15 -3.75 21.01
N PRO A 425 -10.58 -4.72 21.82
CA PRO A 425 -11.99 -5.11 21.85
C PRO A 425 -12.88 -3.92 22.28
N PRO A 426 -14.11 -3.80 21.74
CA PRO A 426 -15.09 -2.87 22.25
C PRO A 426 -15.37 -3.09 23.74
N THR A 427 -15.60 -2.02 24.50
CA THR A 427 -15.92 -2.10 25.94
C THR A 427 -17.21 -2.90 26.22
N ALA A 428 -18.13 -2.93 25.25
CA ALA A 428 -19.35 -3.72 25.30
C ALA A 428 -19.77 -4.14 23.88
N ALA A 429 -20.65 -5.14 23.78
CA ALA A 429 -21.24 -5.51 22.49
C ALA A 429 -21.99 -4.34 21.86
N LEU A 430 -21.94 -4.25 20.52
CA LEU A 430 -22.54 -3.16 19.73
C LEU A 430 -23.72 -3.67 18.86
N PRO A 431 -24.79 -4.22 19.44
CA PRO A 431 -25.85 -4.90 18.67
C PRO A 431 -26.69 -3.93 17.82
N LYS A 432 -26.59 -2.63 18.06
CA LYS A 432 -27.30 -1.58 17.31
C LYS A 432 -26.41 -0.86 16.29
N LEU A 433 -25.17 -1.31 16.12
CA LEU A 433 -24.25 -0.82 15.11
C LEU A 433 -23.86 -1.99 14.18
N PRO A 434 -24.74 -2.40 13.27
CA PRO A 434 -24.55 -3.59 12.42
C PRO A 434 -23.70 -3.26 11.19
N VAL A 435 -22.42 -2.99 11.42
CA VAL A 435 -21.43 -2.69 10.37
C VAL A 435 -20.09 -3.36 10.68
N GLY A 436 -19.22 -3.49 9.70
CA GLY A 436 -17.79 -3.75 9.93
C GLY A 436 -17.17 -2.59 10.70
N ARG A 437 -16.42 -2.87 11.77
CA ARG A 437 -15.91 -1.83 12.68
C ARG A 437 -14.61 -2.24 13.36
N ALA A 438 -13.88 -1.24 13.83
CA ALA A 438 -12.72 -1.39 14.71
C ALA A 438 -12.83 -0.42 15.91
N VAL A 439 -12.20 -0.77 17.03
CA VAL A 439 -12.01 0.15 18.15
C VAL A 439 -10.52 0.19 18.44
N TRP A 440 -9.95 1.38 18.64
CA TRP A 440 -8.53 1.48 18.91
C TRP A 440 -8.18 2.59 19.89
N GLU A 441 -7.02 2.42 20.49
CA GLU A 441 -6.33 3.42 21.31
C GLU A 441 -5.19 4.01 20.46
N PRO A 442 -5.21 5.32 20.14
CA PRO A 442 -4.15 5.94 19.34
C PRO A 442 -2.90 6.20 20.19
N ARG A 443 -1.71 5.99 19.61
CA ARG A 443 -0.46 6.38 20.23
C ARG A 443 -0.13 7.83 19.89
N PRO A 444 0.54 8.60 20.79
CA PRO A 444 0.95 8.23 22.16
C PRO A 444 -0.21 8.27 23.15
N SER A 445 -1.26 9.00 22.83
CA SER A 445 -2.51 9.15 23.57
C SER A 445 -3.55 9.83 22.69
N PHE A 446 -4.83 9.69 23.02
CA PHE A 446 -5.91 10.29 22.25
C PHE A 446 -5.77 11.83 22.08
N PRO A 447 -5.49 12.65 23.14
CA PRO A 447 -5.39 14.09 22.95
C PRO A 447 -4.28 14.51 22.00
N VAL A 448 -3.09 13.89 22.11
CA VAL A 448 -1.92 14.20 21.27
C VAL A 448 -2.19 13.78 19.82
N ALA A 449 -2.68 12.56 19.62
CA ALA A 449 -2.95 12.05 18.28
C ALA A 449 -4.06 12.84 17.58
N ALA A 450 -5.17 13.13 18.26
CA ALA A 450 -6.27 13.91 17.70
C ALA A 450 -5.82 15.35 17.35
N GLU A 451 -5.05 16.03 18.22
CA GLU A 451 -4.49 17.34 17.91
C GLU A 451 -3.55 17.30 16.71
N ALA A 452 -2.67 16.28 16.63
CA ALA A 452 -1.76 16.12 15.53
C ALA A 452 -2.50 15.89 14.21
N TRP A 453 -3.51 15.02 14.22
CA TRP A 453 -4.35 14.72 13.05
C TRP A 453 -5.05 15.96 12.51
N LEU A 454 -5.69 16.73 13.39
CA LEU A 454 -6.34 18.00 13.04
C LEU A 454 -5.35 19.07 12.55
N THR A 455 -4.17 19.15 13.19
CA THR A 455 -3.13 20.11 12.82
C THR A 455 -2.51 19.79 11.46
N ALA A 456 -2.34 18.51 11.12
CA ALA A 456 -1.90 18.06 9.81
C ALA A 456 -2.91 18.38 8.69
N GLY A 457 -4.18 18.58 9.03
CA GLY A 457 -5.27 18.66 8.06
C GLY A 457 -5.51 17.34 7.36
N ALA A 458 -5.30 16.23 8.06
CA ALA A 458 -5.50 14.90 7.52
C ALA A 458 -7.00 14.58 7.36
N ALA A 459 -7.32 13.80 6.34
CA ALA A 459 -8.69 13.43 6.01
C ALA A 459 -9.30 12.52 7.10
N HIS A 460 -10.64 12.54 7.21
CA HIS A 460 -11.38 11.58 8.03
C HIS A 460 -11.50 10.20 7.34
N HIS A 461 -11.46 10.15 6.02
CA HIS A 461 -11.25 8.90 5.30
C HIS A 461 -9.80 8.47 5.40
N THR A 462 -9.58 7.30 5.93
CA THR A 462 -8.26 6.72 6.17
C THR A 462 -8.18 5.30 5.65
N VAL A 463 -6.99 4.75 5.65
CA VAL A 463 -6.75 3.33 5.48
C VAL A 463 -6.21 2.76 6.79
N MET A 464 -6.94 1.83 7.39
CA MET A 464 -6.40 1.00 8.46
C MET A 464 -5.72 -0.22 7.86
N THR A 465 -4.46 -0.43 8.19
CA THR A 465 -3.75 -1.66 7.83
C THR A 465 -3.24 -2.39 9.06
N THR A 466 -3.53 -3.69 9.11
CA THR A 466 -3.03 -4.62 10.12
C THR A 466 -1.96 -5.56 9.56
N ALA A 467 -1.71 -5.49 8.25
CA ALA A 467 -0.75 -6.34 7.56
C ALA A 467 0.66 -5.75 7.50
N VAL A 468 0.79 -4.43 7.34
CA VAL A 468 2.09 -3.77 7.23
C VAL A 468 2.28 -2.74 8.33
N GLY A 469 3.52 -2.65 8.86
CA GLY A 469 3.88 -1.69 9.90
C GLY A 469 4.33 -0.33 9.33
N LEU A 470 4.56 0.62 10.23
CA LEU A 470 4.92 2.01 9.93
C LEU A 470 6.11 2.13 8.96
N GLN A 471 7.16 1.30 9.09
CA GLN A 471 8.33 1.36 8.21
C GLN A 471 8.01 1.15 6.73
N VAL A 472 7.02 0.29 6.40
CA VAL A 472 6.56 0.09 5.03
C VAL A 472 5.86 1.34 4.50
N VAL A 473 5.06 2.00 5.33
CA VAL A 473 4.35 3.24 4.98
C VAL A 473 5.35 4.39 4.77
N GLU A 474 6.38 4.50 5.62
CA GLU A 474 7.44 5.50 5.50
C GLU A 474 8.25 5.34 4.21
N ASP A 475 8.69 4.10 3.93
CA ASP A 475 9.40 3.81 2.67
C ASP A 475 8.50 4.08 1.45
N PHE A 476 7.21 3.73 1.52
CA PHE A 476 6.23 4.03 0.47
C PHE A 476 6.10 5.55 0.24
N ALA A 477 5.93 6.35 1.29
CA ALA A 477 5.86 7.80 1.20
C ALA A 477 7.11 8.41 0.53
N THR A 478 8.28 7.92 0.92
CA THR A 478 9.56 8.30 0.31
C THR A 478 9.60 8.00 -1.20
N MET A 479 9.11 6.82 -1.60
CA MET A 479 9.13 6.35 -3.00
C MET A 479 8.14 7.10 -3.89
N VAL A 480 6.96 7.44 -3.36
CA VAL A 480 5.96 8.23 -4.11
C VAL A 480 6.20 9.73 -4.02
N GLY A 481 7.09 10.17 -3.12
CA GLY A 481 7.55 11.56 -3.06
C GLY A 481 6.60 12.52 -2.36
N THR A 482 5.71 12.03 -1.49
CA THR A 482 4.78 12.86 -0.71
C THR A 482 5.43 13.40 0.56
N GLU A 483 4.87 14.49 1.13
CA GLU A 483 5.13 14.81 2.54
C GLU A 483 4.71 13.62 3.42
N PHE A 484 5.44 13.39 4.52
CA PHE A 484 5.12 12.30 5.44
C PHE A 484 5.20 12.75 6.89
N LEU A 485 4.11 12.56 7.64
CA LEU A 485 3.99 12.87 9.05
C LEU A 485 3.65 11.61 9.84
N VAL A 486 4.34 11.41 10.94
CA VAL A 486 4.16 10.25 11.82
C VAL A 486 3.60 10.68 13.17
N ILE A 487 2.63 9.90 13.65
CA ILE A 487 2.08 10.00 15.01
C ILE A 487 2.30 8.63 15.66
N ASP A 488 3.17 8.58 16.67
CA ASP A 488 3.59 7.37 17.35
C ASP A 488 3.83 7.63 18.85
N GLU A 489 4.44 6.69 19.57
CA GLU A 489 4.75 6.79 20.99
C GLU A 489 5.73 7.93 21.35
N HIS A 490 6.45 8.48 20.36
CA HIS A 490 7.42 9.56 20.56
C HIS A 490 6.87 10.94 20.21
N THR A 491 5.67 11.00 19.66
CA THR A 491 5.05 12.25 19.18
C THR A 491 4.66 13.17 20.35
N THR A 492 5.03 14.43 20.22
CA THR A 492 4.56 15.52 21.09
C THR A 492 3.92 16.62 20.26
N GLU A 493 2.98 17.38 20.84
CA GLU A 493 2.24 18.43 20.10
C GLU A 493 3.19 19.48 19.49
N ARG A 494 4.21 19.87 20.23
CA ARG A 494 5.20 20.84 19.73
C ARG A 494 6.10 20.25 18.66
N GLY A 495 6.63 19.05 18.90
CA GLY A 495 7.50 18.35 17.94
C GLY A 495 6.79 18.14 16.62
N PHE A 496 5.54 17.70 16.66
CA PHE A 496 4.72 17.48 15.47
C PHE A 496 4.49 18.78 14.65
N ARG A 497 4.19 19.89 15.34
CA ARG A 497 4.05 21.20 14.66
C ARG A 497 5.34 21.68 14.01
N ASP A 498 6.50 21.41 14.64
CA ASP A 498 7.80 21.79 14.08
C ASP A 498 8.13 20.89 12.88
N GLU A 499 7.84 19.59 12.94
CA GLU A 499 8.01 18.65 11.84
C GLU A 499 7.09 18.99 10.65
N LEU A 500 5.81 19.29 10.89
CA LEU A 500 4.89 19.74 9.86
C LEU A 500 5.43 20.93 9.06
N ARG A 501 5.96 21.96 9.76
CA ARG A 501 6.56 23.14 9.10
C ARG A 501 7.80 22.77 8.29
N LEU A 502 8.60 21.86 8.81
CA LEU A 502 9.81 21.38 8.15
C LEU A 502 9.46 20.62 6.88
N GLN A 503 8.54 19.65 6.93
CA GLN A 503 8.07 18.88 5.78
C GLN A 503 7.49 19.79 4.68
N GLN A 504 6.62 20.74 5.04
CA GLN A 504 6.09 21.71 4.09
C GLN A 504 7.18 22.56 3.41
N THR A 505 8.22 22.93 4.16
CA THR A 505 9.33 23.72 3.62
C THR A 505 10.17 22.89 2.66
N TRP A 506 10.54 21.66 3.06
CA TRP A 506 11.33 20.76 2.23
C TRP A 506 10.60 20.37 0.95
N HIS A 507 9.33 20.05 1.04
CA HIS A 507 8.53 19.67 -0.12
C HIS A 507 8.48 20.79 -1.18
N ARG A 508 8.32 22.05 -0.74
CA ARG A 508 8.39 23.21 -1.65
C ARG A 508 9.75 23.36 -2.31
N LEU A 509 10.83 23.22 -1.55
CA LEU A 509 12.20 23.32 -2.07
C LEU A 509 12.48 22.22 -3.11
N ASP A 510 12.05 21.00 -2.86
CA ASP A 510 12.22 19.87 -3.79
C ASP A 510 11.47 20.11 -5.11
N ARG A 511 10.35 20.81 -5.09
CA ARG A 511 9.57 21.18 -6.29
C ARG A 511 10.09 22.44 -6.98
N GLY A 512 11.10 23.10 -6.45
CA GLY A 512 11.74 24.26 -7.06
C GLY A 512 11.01 25.59 -6.85
N PHE A 513 10.24 25.71 -5.76
CA PHE A 513 9.59 26.98 -5.35
C PHE A 513 10.35 27.70 -4.24
#